data_fe05941c713c9af4dd5a3e1ca320dd99
#
_entry.id   fe05941c713c9af4dd5a3e1ca320dd99
#
_cell.length_a   1.000
_cell.length_b   1.000
_cell.length_c   1.000
_cell.angle_alpha   90.00
_cell.angle_beta   90.00
_cell.angle_gamma   90.00
#
_symmetry.space_group_name_H-M   'P 1'
#
loop_
_entity.id
_entity.type
_entity.pdbx_description
1 polymer ?
#
loop_
_entity_poly.entity_id
_entity_poly.type
_entity_poly.pdbx_seq_one_letter_code
_entity_poly.pdbx_strand_id
1 'polypeptide(L)'
;EQTESEHLDPLLRSLNRMEAIITDTLTLARQGETIDETESVSLTDLVGKCWGTVDTEAATLEIADEMTFQGDRDRLRHVFENLFRNAIEHGGTDVTVRVGRVDEETIYVEDDGSGIPADRREEIFEPGHSSTSGGTGFGLTIVKRIVEAHGWTVSVTDGSEGGARFELVMSQ
;
A
#
# COMPACT_ATOMS: atom_id res chain seq x y z
N GLU A 1 -16.99 34.81 8.10
CA GLU A 1 -16.09 33.79 8.66
C GLU A 1 -16.38 32.37 8.18
N GLN A 2 -17.65 31.95 8.06
CA GLN A 2 -17.99 30.62 7.55
C GLN A 2 -17.66 30.44 6.07
N THR A 3 -17.78 31.49 5.25
CA THR A 3 -17.52 31.44 3.82
C THR A 3 -16.03 31.30 3.50
N GLU A 4 -15.15 31.85 4.32
CA GLU A 4 -13.70 31.70 4.14
C GLU A 4 -13.25 30.27 4.45
N SER A 5 -13.84 29.67 5.50
CA SER A 5 -13.56 28.29 5.89
C SER A 5 -14.03 27.28 4.85
N GLU A 6 -15.20 27.51 4.24
CA GLU A 6 -15.76 26.64 3.19
C GLU A 6 -14.92 26.62 1.92
N HIS A 7 -14.19 27.70 1.62
CA HIS A 7 -13.31 27.77 0.46
C HIS A 7 -11.90 27.22 0.74
N LEU A 8 -11.48 27.22 2.01
CA LEU A 8 -10.16 26.73 2.40
C LEU A 8 -10.05 25.20 2.34
N ASP A 9 -11.09 24.47 2.75
CA ASP A 9 -11.08 23.01 2.77
C ASP A 9 -10.86 22.38 1.39
N PRO A 10 -11.55 22.82 0.31
CA PRO A 10 -11.26 22.33 -1.04
C PRO A 10 -9.85 22.67 -1.51
N LEU A 11 -9.34 23.86 -1.17
CA LEU A 11 -7.99 24.27 -1.55
C LEU A 11 -6.94 23.42 -0.83
N LEU A 12 -7.11 23.18 0.46
CA LEU A 12 -6.20 22.33 1.24
C LEU A 12 -6.19 20.91 0.71
N ARG A 13 -7.33 20.36 0.34
CA ARG A 13 -7.42 19.03 -0.26
C ARG A 13 -6.70 18.96 -1.60
N SER A 14 -6.84 20.00 -2.43
CA SER A 14 -6.16 20.10 -3.71
C SER A 14 -4.64 20.17 -3.53
N LEU A 15 -4.18 20.98 -2.58
CA LEU A 15 -2.74 21.11 -2.27
C LEU A 15 -2.17 19.80 -1.72
N ASN A 16 -2.89 19.15 -0.83
CA ASN A 16 -2.48 17.84 -0.29
C ASN A 16 -2.38 16.79 -1.39
N ARG A 17 -3.33 16.80 -2.32
CA ARG A 17 -3.33 15.88 -3.46
C ARG A 17 -2.13 16.16 -4.39
N MET A 18 -1.84 17.43 -4.67
CA MET A 18 -0.67 17.81 -5.47
C MET A 18 0.63 17.38 -4.82
N GLU A 19 0.75 17.59 -3.50
CA GLU A 19 1.91 17.15 -2.74
C GLU A 19 2.07 15.64 -2.81
N ALA A 20 0.98 14.89 -2.64
CA ALA A 20 0.98 13.43 -2.75
C ALA A 20 1.40 12.95 -4.14
N ILE A 21 0.90 13.59 -5.21
CA ILE A 21 1.26 13.26 -6.59
C ILE A 21 2.75 13.51 -6.83
N ILE A 22 3.26 14.65 -6.37
CA ILE A 22 4.68 14.99 -6.51
C ILE A 22 5.55 13.98 -5.75
N THR A 23 5.19 13.65 -4.52
CA THR A 23 5.91 12.67 -3.70
C THR A 23 5.91 11.31 -4.38
N ASP A 24 4.75 10.86 -4.86
CA ASP A 24 4.62 9.57 -5.54
C ASP A 24 5.44 9.55 -6.84
N THR A 25 5.42 10.64 -7.61
CA THR A 25 6.19 10.74 -8.85
C THR A 25 7.69 10.67 -8.58
N LEU A 26 8.17 11.37 -7.55
CA LEU A 26 9.57 11.31 -7.14
C LEU A 26 9.94 9.91 -6.64
N THR A 27 9.06 9.27 -5.90
CA THR A 27 9.26 7.89 -5.43
C THR A 27 9.38 6.94 -6.60
N LEU A 28 8.50 7.04 -7.59
CA LEU A 28 8.56 6.24 -8.82
C LEU A 28 9.88 6.42 -9.56
N ALA A 29 10.35 7.66 -9.69
CA ALA A 29 11.60 7.95 -10.38
C ALA A 29 12.80 7.32 -9.69
N ARG A 30 12.78 7.23 -8.35
CA ARG A 30 13.87 6.65 -7.55
C ARG A 30 13.78 5.13 -7.46
N GLN A 31 12.60 4.56 -7.44
CA GLN A 31 12.37 3.14 -7.17
C GLN A 31 12.58 2.23 -8.38
N GLY A 32 12.90 2.79 -9.54
CA GLY A 32 13.33 2.00 -10.70
C GLY A 32 14.75 1.48 -10.62
N GLU A 33 15.50 1.90 -9.59
CA GLU A 33 16.88 1.48 -9.38
C GLU A 33 16.96 0.12 -8.68
N THR A 34 17.94 -0.69 -9.08
CA THR A 34 18.20 -1.99 -8.47
C THR A 34 18.59 -1.81 -6.99
N ILE A 35 18.14 -2.71 -6.16
CA ILE A 35 18.47 -2.72 -4.73
C ILE A 35 19.87 -3.32 -4.56
N ASP A 36 20.79 -2.51 -4.06
CA ASP A 36 22.18 -2.93 -3.85
C ASP A 36 22.41 -3.51 -2.45
N GLU A 37 21.70 -2.99 -1.45
CA GLU A 37 21.88 -3.42 -0.07
C GLU A 37 20.55 -3.83 0.56
N THR A 38 20.57 -4.99 1.23
CA THR A 38 19.44 -5.46 2.01
C THR A 38 19.85 -5.65 3.47
N GLU A 39 18.87 -5.63 4.35
CA GLU A 39 19.07 -5.88 5.77
C GLU A 39 18.01 -6.86 6.27
N SER A 40 18.21 -7.36 7.46
CA SER A 40 17.22 -8.21 8.11
C SER A 40 16.07 -7.35 8.60
N VAL A 41 14.85 -7.66 8.17
CA VAL A 41 13.65 -6.89 8.46
C VAL A 41 12.64 -7.76 9.20
N SER A 42 12.15 -7.25 10.35
CA SER A 42 11.04 -7.88 11.07
C SER A 42 9.72 -7.39 10.47
N LEU A 43 8.87 -8.31 10.05
CA LEU A 43 7.56 -8.00 9.47
C LEU A 43 6.69 -7.22 10.46
N THR A 44 6.58 -7.70 11.71
CA THR A 44 5.78 -7.06 12.75
C THR A 44 6.25 -5.64 13.03
N ASP A 45 7.55 -5.43 13.13
CA ASP A 45 8.13 -4.13 13.41
C ASP A 45 7.89 -3.14 12.28
N LEU A 46 8.14 -3.55 11.05
CA LEU A 46 7.94 -2.71 9.87
C LEU A 46 6.46 -2.35 9.68
N VAL A 47 5.59 -3.34 9.75
CA VAL A 47 4.14 -3.17 9.57
C VAL A 47 3.55 -2.25 10.64
N GLY A 48 3.95 -2.44 11.90
CA GLY A 48 3.49 -1.59 12.99
C GLY A 48 3.87 -0.12 12.82
N LYS A 49 5.09 0.13 12.37
CA LYS A 49 5.56 1.49 12.09
C LYS A 49 4.81 2.13 10.92
N CYS A 50 4.59 1.37 9.85
CA CYS A 50 3.84 1.85 8.69
C CYS A 50 2.40 2.18 9.05
N TRP A 51 1.76 1.36 9.85
CA TRP A 51 0.39 1.61 10.31
C TRP A 51 0.28 2.92 11.07
N GLY A 52 1.27 3.24 11.90
CA GLY A 52 1.30 4.49 12.67
C GLY A 52 1.48 5.75 11.84
N THR A 53 1.98 5.65 10.60
CA THR A 53 2.19 6.81 9.72
C THR A 53 1.03 7.09 8.78
N VAL A 54 0.12 6.13 8.60
CA VAL A 54 -1.05 6.26 7.74
C VAL A 54 -2.23 6.74 8.58
N ASP A 55 -3.09 7.59 8.00
CA ASP A 55 -4.33 8.01 8.65
C ASP A 55 -5.30 6.83 8.61
N THR A 56 -5.42 6.13 9.72
CA THR A 56 -6.18 4.88 9.81
C THR A 56 -7.63 5.08 10.27
N GLU A 57 -7.98 6.25 10.81
CA GLU A 57 -9.32 6.53 11.33
C GLU A 57 -9.83 5.40 12.25
N ALA A 58 -10.90 4.71 11.85
CA ALA A 58 -11.49 3.59 12.61
C ALA A 58 -11.00 2.22 12.12
N ALA A 59 -10.04 2.18 11.20
CA ALA A 59 -9.50 0.93 10.66
C ALA A 59 -8.69 0.18 11.71
N THR A 60 -8.65 -1.13 11.58
CA THR A 60 -7.97 -2.03 12.51
C THR A 60 -6.88 -2.83 11.79
N LEU A 61 -5.73 -2.97 12.44
CA LEU A 61 -4.65 -3.81 11.94
C LEU A 61 -4.57 -5.10 12.76
N GLU A 62 -4.53 -6.24 12.08
CA GLU A 62 -4.25 -7.54 12.68
C GLU A 62 -2.99 -8.12 12.07
N ILE A 63 -2.04 -8.51 12.91
CA ILE A 63 -0.81 -9.18 12.47
C ILE A 63 -0.93 -10.65 12.85
N ALA A 64 -1.11 -11.50 11.85
CA ALA A 64 -1.34 -12.92 12.05
C ALA A 64 -0.06 -13.72 12.30
N ASP A 65 1.04 -13.32 11.67
CA ASP A 65 2.30 -14.04 11.71
C ASP A 65 3.48 -13.09 11.80
N GLU A 66 4.52 -13.53 12.51
CA GLU A 66 5.82 -12.85 12.49
C GLU A 66 6.75 -13.57 11.53
N MET A 67 7.58 -12.82 10.82
CA MET A 67 8.68 -13.38 10.05
C MET A 67 9.79 -12.33 9.90
N THR A 68 10.99 -12.82 9.67
CA THR A 68 12.16 -11.99 9.37
C THR A 68 12.62 -12.32 7.95
N PHE A 69 12.89 -11.30 7.15
CA PHE A 69 13.30 -11.48 5.76
C PHE A 69 14.35 -10.44 5.39
N GLN A 70 15.00 -10.64 4.25
CA GLN A 70 15.98 -9.70 3.73
C GLN A 70 15.34 -8.73 2.77
N GLY A 71 15.53 -7.41 2.98
CA GLY A 71 14.98 -6.39 2.11
C GLY A 71 15.52 -5.01 2.41
N ASP A 72 15.12 -4.05 1.60
CA ASP A 72 15.42 -2.64 1.81
C ASP A 72 14.28 -2.05 2.65
N ARG A 73 14.53 -1.82 3.93
CA ARG A 73 13.52 -1.34 4.88
C ARG A 73 12.86 -0.05 4.44
N ASP A 74 13.63 0.93 3.97
CA ASP A 74 13.10 2.24 3.59
C ASP A 74 12.17 2.13 2.38
N ARG A 75 12.52 1.31 1.40
CA ARG A 75 11.69 1.09 0.22
C ARG A 75 10.45 0.26 0.56
N LEU A 76 10.60 -0.79 1.36
CA LEU A 76 9.48 -1.63 1.79
C LEU A 76 8.48 -0.88 2.64
N ARG A 77 8.91 0.15 3.38
CA ARG A 77 8.00 1.04 4.08
C ARG A 77 6.97 1.65 3.13
N HIS A 78 7.40 2.10 1.97
CA HIS A 78 6.49 2.64 0.95
C HIS A 78 5.49 1.60 0.45
N VAL A 79 5.90 0.33 0.34
CA VAL A 79 5.02 -0.77 -0.05
C VAL A 79 3.86 -0.90 0.93
N PHE A 80 4.16 -1.06 2.22
CA PHE A 80 3.13 -1.27 3.22
C PHE A 80 2.27 -0.04 3.45
N GLU A 81 2.86 1.16 3.45
CA GLU A 81 2.09 2.40 3.55
C GLU A 81 1.08 2.54 2.41
N ASN A 82 1.49 2.22 1.19
CA ASN A 82 0.59 2.28 0.03
C ASN A 82 -0.49 1.21 0.07
N LEU A 83 -0.15 -0.01 0.49
CA LEU A 83 -1.14 -1.08 0.64
C LEU A 83 -2.16 -0.75 1.73
N PHE A 84 -1.73 -0.19 2.85
CA PHE A 84 -2.64 0.21 3.93
C PHE A 84 -3.54 1.35 3.50
N ARG A 85 -2.98 2.36 2.87
CA ARG A 85 -3.76 3.49 2.36
C ARG A 85 -4.80 3.03 1.35
N ASN A 86 -4.41 2.13 0.45
CA ASN A 86 -5.30 1.53 -0.53
C ASN A 86 -6.46 0.77 0.15
N ALA A 87 -6.16 -0.02 1.17
CA ALA A 87 -7.18 -0.77 1.90
C ALA A 87 -8.18 0.16 2.59
N ILE A 88 -7.72 1.24 3.19
CA ILE A 88 -8.59 2.21 3.88
C ILE A 88 -9.44 3.00 2.87
N GLU A 89 -8.87 3.43 1.76
CA GLU A 89 -9.59 4.17 0.72
C GLU A 89 -10.67 3.33 0.04
N HIS A 90 -10.40 2.06 -0.22
CA HIS A 90 -11.31 1.18 -0.96
C HIS A 90 -12.14 0.26 -0.06
N GLY A 91 -11.65 -0.05 1.13
CA GLY A 91 -12.32 -0.96 2.05
C GLY A 91 -13.32 -0.28 3.00
N GLY A 92 -13.23 1.05 3.13
CA GLY A 92 -14.04 1.80 4.08
C GLY A 92 -13.26 2.18 5.33
N THR A 93 -13.81 3.14 6.11
CA THR A 93 -13.13 3.72 7.27
C THR A 93 -12.98 2.76 8.45
N ASP A 94 -13.82 1.72 8.49
CA ASP A 94 -13.83 0.70 9.55
C ASP A 94 -13.24 -0.65 9.09
N VAL A 95 -12.49 -0.64 8.01
CA VAL A 95 -11.90 -1.84 7.43
C VAL A 95 -10.91 -2.50 8.40
N THR A 96 -10.85 -3.82 8.37
CA THR A 96 -9.82 -4.60 9.07
C THR A 96 -8.78 -5.05 8.05
N VAL A 97 -7.53 -4.70 8.31
CA VAL A 97 -6.39 -5.11 7.49
C VAL A 97 -5.61 -6.17 8.24
N ARG A 98 -5.36 -7.29 7.59
CA ARG A 98 -4.61 -8.40 8.17
C ARG A 98 -3.30 -8.59 7.39
N VAL A 99 -2.20 -8.74 8.11
CA VAL A 99 -0.89 -9.03 7.55
C VAL A 99 -0.38 -10.33 8.13
N GLY A 100 0.15 -11.19 7.29
CA GLY A 100 0.71 -12.46 7.71
C GLY A 100 1.53 -13.09 6.60
N ARG A 101 1.79 -14.38 6.73
CA ARG A 101 2.50 -15.15 5.71
C ARG A 101 1.65 -16.33 5.25
N VAL A 102 1.76 -16.64 3.97
CA VAL A 102 1.17 -17.86 3.41
C VAL A 102 2.14 -19.03 3.66
N ASP A 103 3.42 -18.79 3.41
CA ASP A 103 4.52 -19.73 3.61
C ASP A 103 5.80 -18.93 3.92
N GLU A 104 6.96 -19.57 3.88
CA GLU A 104 8.24 -18.93 4.20
C GLU A 104 8.67 -17.86 3.19
N GLU A 105 8.08 -17.85 2.02
CA GLU A 105 8.45 -16.95 0.91
C GLU A 105 7.36 -15.96 0.53
N THR A 106 6.18 -16.07 1.11
CA THR A 106 5.03 -15.25 0.69
C THR A 106 4.39 -14.54 1.86
N ILE A 107 4.39 -13.19 1.78
CA ILE A 107 3.71 -12.30 2.72
C ILE A 107 2.39 -11.89 2.08
N TYR A 108 1.32 -11.80 2.86
CA TYR A 108 0.06 -11.25 2.38
C TYR A 108 -0.39 -10.05 3.19
N VAL A 109 -1.10 -9.15 2.51
CA VAL A 109 -1.83 -8.03 3.12
C VAL A 109 -3.25 -8.10 2.58
N GLU A 110 -4.21 -8.36 3.45
CA GLU A 110 -5.62 -8.47 3.02
C GLU A 110 -6.52 -7.55 3.82
N ASP A 111 -7.62 -7.15 3.19
CA ASP A 111 -8.67 -6.35 3.84
C ASP A 111 -10.01 -7.07 3.76
N ASP A 112 -10.98 -6.60 4.52
CA ASP A 112 -12.35 -7.13 4.53
C ASP A 112 -13.33 -6.19 3.81
N GLY A 113 -12.84 -5.37 2.90
CA GLY A 113 -13.64 -4.44 2.12
C GLY A 113 -14.36 -5.10 0.93
N SER A 114 -14.60 -4.33 -0.12
CA SER A 114 -15.36 -4.78 -1.28
C SER A 114 -14.59 -5.66 -2.26
N GLY A 115 -13.27 -5.70 -2.15
CA GLY A 115 -12.43 -6.48 -3.05
C GLY A 115 -12.19 -5.80 -4.40
N ILE A 116 -11.44 -6.49 -5.25
CA ILE A 116 -11.10 -6.03 -6.60
C ILE A 116 -11.61 -7.05 -7.60
N PRO A 117 -12.45 -6.64 -8.58
CA PRO A 117 -12.92 -7.54 -9.62
C PRO A 117 -11.78 -8.22 -10.38
N ALA A 118 -11.95 -9.48 -10.75
CA ALA A 118 -10.91 -10.27 -11.40
C ALA A 118 -10.41 -9.65 -12.71
N ASP A 119 -11.29 -8.97 -13.45
CA ASP A 119 -10.95 -8.31 -14.72
C ASP A 119 -10.17 -7.01 -14.54
N ARG A 120 -10.05 -6.51 -13.31
CA ARG A 120 -9.29 -5.28 -12.99
C ARG A 120 -7.94 -5.54 -12.33
N ARG A 121 -7.66 -6.77 -11.94
CA ARG A 121 -6.48 -7.09 -11.12
C ARG A 121 -5.14 -6.77 -11.78
N GLU A 122 -5.06 -6.86 -13.11
CA GLU A 122 -3.85 -6.48 -13.83
C GLU A 122 -3.73 -4.97 -14.00
N GLU A 123 -4.86 -4.28 -14.20
CA GLU A 123 -4.91 -2.84 -14.44
C GLU A 123 -4.57 -1.99 -13.21
N ILE A 124 -4.84 -2.49 -12.02
CA ILE A 124 -4.66 -1.70 -10.79
C ILE A 124 -3.21 -1.30 -10.52
N PHE A 125 -2.26 -2.03 -11.10
CA PHE A 125 -0.82 -1.72 -10.97
C PHE A 125 -0.33 -0.74 -12.03
N GLU A 126 -1.17 -0.38 -12.99
CA GLU A 126 -0.81 0.58 -14.04
C GLU A 126 -0.87 2.02 -13.53
N PRO A 127 0.06 2.90 -14.01
CA PRO A 127 0.07 4.30 -13.58
C PRO A 127 -1.25 5.03 -13.88
N GLY A 128 -1.70 5.83 -12.93
CA GLY A 128 -2.89 6.67 -13.12
C GLY A 128 -4.20 5.94 -12.95
N HIS A 129 -4.20 4.64 -12.64
CA HIS A 129 -5.41 3.87 -12.45
C HIS A 129 -5.92 4.00 -11.01
N SER A 130 -6.83 4.95 -10.80
CA SER A 130 -7.47 5.15 -9.50
C SER A 130 -8.99 5.24 -9.67
N SER A 131 -9.73 4.46 -8.89
CA SER A 131 -11.18 4.48 -8.86
C SER A 131 -11.76 5.47 -7.86
N THR A 132 -10.91 6.12 -7.05
CA THR A 132 -11.33 7.09 -6.06
C THR A 132 -10.82 8.48 -6.39
N SER A 133 -11.63 9.50 -6.06
CA SER A 133 -11.27 10.90 -6.31
C SER A 133 -10.14 11.42 -5.41
N GLY A 134 -9.80 10.71 -4.35
CA GLY A 134 -8.72 11.06 -3.42
C GLY A 134 -7.40 10.37 -3.70
N GLY A 135 -7.38 9.34 -4.55
CA GLY A 135 -6.17 8.58 -4.86
C GLY A 135 -5.32 9.25 -5.93
N THR A 136 -4.00 9.04 -5.87
CA THR A 136 -3.06 9.57 -6.85
C THR A 136 -2.99 8.73 -8.13
N GLY A 137 -3.40 7.45 -8.04
CA GLY A 137 -3.28 6.48 -9.13
C GLY A 137 -1.90 5.86 -9.24
N PHE A 138 -0.96 6.23 -8.37
CA PHE A 138 0.42 5.72 -8.41
C PHE A 138 0.79 4.78 -7.27
N GLY A 139 -0.05 4.67 -6.24
CA GLY A 139 0.26 3.87 -5.04
C GLY A 139 0.63 2.43 -5.35
N LEU A 140 -0.20 1.74 -6.12
CA LEU A 140 0.05 0.34 -6.48
C LEU A 140 1.16 0.18 -7.53
N THR A 141 1.37 1.19 -8.38
CA THR A 141 2.52 1.21 -9.29
C THR A 141 3.82 1.27 -8.51
N ILE A 142 3.86 2.08 -7.45
CA ILE A 142 5.01 2.17 -6.54
C ILE A 142 5.26 0.82 -5.89
N VAL A 143 4.22 0.16 -5.39
CA VAL A 143 4.32 -1.17 -4.78
C VAL A 143 4.96 -2.15 -5.75
N LYS A 144 4.47 -2.23 -6.97
CA LYS A 144 4.97 -3.14 -7.99
C LYS A 144 6.45 -2.89 -8.30
N ARG A 145 6.84 -1.63 -8.48
CA ARG A 145 8.22 -1.28 -8.79
C ARG A 145 9.20 -1.65 -7.68
N ILE A 146 8.83 -1.39 -6.43
CA ILE A 146 9.66 -1.72 -5.29
C ILE A 146 9.81 -3.24 -5.14
N VAL A 147 8.70 -3.96 -5.27
CA VAL A 147 8.68 -5.42 -5.17
C VAL A 147 9.55 -6.03 -6.27
N GLU A 148 9.40 -5.56 -7.50
CA GLU A 148 10.21 -6.05 -8.63
C GLU A 148 11.69 -5.70 -8.48
N ALA A 149 12.01 -4.52 -7.90
CA ALA A 149 13.39 -4.13 -7.62
C ALA A 149 14.07 -5.08 -6.63
N HIS A 150 13.28 -5.73 -5.76
CA HIS A 150 13.79 -6.78 -4.84
C HIS A 150 13.93 -8.14 -5.53
N GLY A 151 13.49 -8.28 -6.77
CA GLY A 151 13.41 -9.58 -7.45
C GLY A 151 12.19 -10.40 -7.05
N TRP A 152 11.22 -9.75 -6.41
CA TRP A 152 9.99 -10.38 -5.94
C TRP A 152 8.84 -10.13 -6.92
N THR A 153 7.70 -10.77 -6.68
CA THR A 153 6.49 -10.53 -7.46
C THR A 153 5.35 -10.14 -6.53
N VAL A 154 4.40 -9.36 -7.06
CA VAL A 154 3.18 -8.98 -6.36
C VAL A 154 1.98 -9.37 -7.20
N SER A 155 0.95 -9.89 -6.54
CA SER A 155 -0.32 -10.22 -7.16
C SER A 155 -1.46 -9.87 -6.23
N VAL A 156 -2.67 -9.82 -6.76
CA VAL A 156 -3.88 -9.58 -5.97
C VAL A 156 -4.88 -10.71 -6.22
N THR A 157 -5.55 -11.12 -5.17
CA THR A 157 -6.58 -12.16 -5.20
C THR A 157 -7.68 -11.81 -4.20
N ASP A 158 -8.66 -12.69 -4.06
CA ASP A 158 -9.73 -12.48 -3.08
C ASP A 158 -9.23 -12.71 -1.66
N GLY A 159 -9.59 -11.82 -0.74
CA GLY A 159 -9.32 -11.99 0.66
C GLY A 159 -10.21 -13.07 1.28
N SER A 160 -9.78 -13.61 2.41
CA SER A 160 -10.53 -14.64 3.13
C SER A 160 -11.89 -14.12 3.66
N GLU A 161 -11.99 -12.81 3.88
CA GLU A 161 -13.21 -12.15 4.38
C GLU A 161 -13.92 -11.32 3.30
N GLY A 162 -13.67 -11.61 2.03
CA GLY A 162 -14.37 -10.98 0.92
C GLY A 162 -13.71 -9.75 0.32
N GLY A 163 -12.65 -9.23 0.92
CA GLY A 163 -11.92 -8.08 0.41
C GLY A 163 -10.82 -8.45 -0.59
N ALA A 164 -9.85 -7.58 -0.75
CA ALA A 164 -8.68 -7.81 -1.60
C ALA A 164 -7.51 -8.36 -0.79
N ARG A 165 -6.75 -9.25 -1.40
CA ARG A 165 -5.55 -9.82 -0.79
C ARG A 165 -4.36 -9.62 -1.74
N PHE A 166 -3.37 -8.89 -1.27
CA PHE A 166 -2.11 -8.70 -1.99
C PHE A 166 -1.09 -9.70 -1.47
N GLU A 167 -0.45 -10.42 -2.37
CA GLU A 167 0.58 -11.40 -2.03
C GLU A 167 1.92 -10.96 -2.62
N LEU A 168 2.93 -10.87 -1.74
CA LEU A 168 4.30 -10.54 -2.10
C LEU A 168 5.11 -11.82 -2.03
N VAL A 169 5.53 -12.34 -3.19
CA VAL A 169 6.30 -13.57 -3.28
C VAL A 169 7.77 -13.24 -3.39
N MET A 170 8.55 -13.63 -2.38
CA MET A 170 9.96 -13.30 -2.25
C MET A 170 10.90 -14.25 -3.01
N SER A 171 10.40 -15.38 -3.48
CA SER A 171 11.21 -16.31 -4.28
C SER A 171 11.32 -15.85 -5.72
N GLN A 172 12.46 -16.15 -6.30
CA GLN A 172 12.72 -15.89 -7.71
C GLN A 172 12.27 -17.04 -8.61
#